data_a6c119d9e52d8ac00b5c48b70cbcd3f7
#
_entry.id   a6c119d9e52d8ac00b5c48b70cbcd3f7
#
_cell.length_a   1.000
_cell.length_b   1.000
_cell.length_c   1.000
_cell.angle_alpha   90.00
_cell.angle_beta   90.00
_cell.angle_gamma   90.00
#
_symmetry.space_group_name_H-M   'P 1'
#
loop_
_entity.id
_entity.type
_entity.pdbx_description
1 polymer ?
#
loop_
_entity_poly.entity_id
_entity_poly.type
_entity_poly.pdbx_seq_one_letter_code
_entity_poly.pdbx_strand_id
1 'polypeptide(L)'
;MTTALVTGASSGIGATFAEVLAERGHDLILVARSKDKLNELAARIRAATGRQVAVIAADLGQSGSGAVLAEDVARLKLNVDLLVNNAGFGTAGAFAKQSPGRDAQMIALNCTAVVDLVHAFLPSMLVRGKGGIINVASVAGFQPTPYMAIYGATKAFVLSFTESLWAEMRDKGIQVTALCPGPVDTPFFEATGTPSLRKTVPKPLMMQARPVVEQ
;
A
#
# COMPACT_ATOMS: atom_id res chain seq x y z
N MET A 1 15.11 -11.16 -13.44
CA MET A 1 14.40 -11.17 -12.15
C MET A 1 13.70 -9.84 -11.99
N THR A 2 12.53 -9.80 -11.41
CA THR A 2 11.75 -8.58 -11.20
C THR A 2 11.69 -8.28 -9.70
N THR A 3 11.80 -6.99 -9.34
CA THR A 3 11.77 -6.54 -7.95
C THR A 3 10.47 -5.80 -7.66
N ALA A 4 9.77 -6.23 -6.62
CA ALA A 4 8.57 -5.55 -6.14
C ALA A 4 8.87 -4.75 -4.87
N LEU A 5 8.44 -3.49 -4.84
CA LEU A 5 8.46 -2.63 -3.66
C LEU A 5 7.06 -2.63 -3.04
N VAL A 6 6.96 -3.02 -1.78
CA VAL A 6 5.68 -3.08 -1.06
C VAL A 6 5.72 -2.13 0.13
N THR A 7 4.84 -1.14 0.13
CA THR A 7 4.68 -0.21 1.26
C THR A 7 3.66 -0.73 2.27
N GLY A 8 3.82 -0.39 3.55
CA GLY A 8 2.98 -0.92 4.61
C GLY A 8 3.14 -2.43 4.82
N ALA A 9 4.31 -2.98 4.48
CA ALA A 9 4.58 -4.42 4.46
C ALA A 9 4.66 -5.07 5.87
N SER A 10 4.59 -4.30 6.94
CA SER A 10 4.76 -4.84 8.32
C SER A 10 3.57 -5.64 8.84
N SER A 11 2.42 -5.64 8.13
CA SER A 11 1.22 -6.38 8.55
C SER A 11 0.14 -6.43 7.46
N GLY A 12 -0.89 -7.24 7.67
CA GLY A 12 -2.13 -7.27 6.89
C GLY A 12 -1.89 -7.51 5.39
N ILE A 13 -2.61 -6.75 4.55
CA ILE A 13 -2.56 -6.89 3.08
C ILE A 13 -1.12 -6.70 2.57
N GLY A 14 -0.34 -5.76 3.11
CA GLY A 14 1.02 -5.51 2.67
C GLY A 14 1.98 -6.68 2.96
N ALA A 15 1.87 -7.29 4.14
CA ALA A 15 2.65 -8.50 4.45
C ALA A 15 2.26 -9.67 3.53
N THR A 16 0.97 -9.83 3.26
CA THR A 16 0.46 -10.86 2.35
C THR A 16 0.93 -10.61 0.91
N PHE A 17 0.94 -9.35 0.43
CA PHE A 17 1.55 -9.02 -0.86
C PHE A 17 3.00 -9.46 -0.94
N ALA A 18 3.79 -9.17 0.10
CA ALA A 18 5.19 -9.56 0.13
C ALA A 18 5.37 -11.09 0.02
N GLU A 19 4.58 -11.86 0.76
CA GLU A 19 4.63 -13.33 0.73
C GLU A 19 4.24 -13.87 -0.66
N VAL A 20 3.09 -13.46 -1.19
CA VAL A 20 2.58 -13.92 -2.50
C VAL A 20 3.50 -13.52 -3.64
N LEU A 21 4.05 -12.30 -3.64
CA LEU A 21 4.98 -11.86 -4.69
C LEU A 21 6.30 -12.63 -4.66
N ALA A 22 6.82 -12.94 -3.47
CA ALA A 22 8.00 -13.78 -3.33
C ALA A 22 7.76 -15.21 -3.83
N GLU A 23 6.61 -15.81 -3.52
CA GLU A 23 6.19 -17.11 -4.05
C GLU A 23 6.07 -17.10 -5.58
N ARG A 24 5.68 -15.97 -6.17
CA ARG A 24 5.62 -15.74 -7.63
C ARG A 24 6.99 -15.41 -8.25
N GLY A 25 8.07 -15.43 -7.47
CA GLY A 25 9.44 -15.29 -7.96
C GLY A 25 10.01 -13.87 -7.98
N HIS A 26 9.33 -12.89 -7.37
CA HIS A 26 9.86 -11.53 -7.23
C HIS A 26 10.87 -11.45 -6.08
N ASP A 27 11.92 -10.67 -6.28
CA ASP A 27 12.70 -10.12 -5.17
C ASP A 27 11.95 -8.92 -4.57
N LEU A 28 12.19 -8.59 -3.31
CA LEU A 28 11.36 -7.64 -2.59
C LEU A 28 12.13 -6.49 -1.98
N ILE A 29 11.47 -5.33 -1.92
CA ILE A 29 11.82 -4.20 -1.06
C ILE A 29 10.61 -3.97 -0.15
N LEU A 30 10.77 -4.24 1.14
CA LEU A 30 9.73 -4.09 2.15
C LEU A 30 9.88 -2.75 2.85
N VAL A 31 8.81 -1.94 2.84
CA VAL A 31 8.83 -0.58 3.40
C VAL A 31 7.74 -0.42 4.45
N ALA A 32 8.09 -0.04 5.66
CA ALA A 32 7.20 0.39 6.74
C ALA A 32 8.00 1.06 7.86
N ARG A 33 7.34 1.58 8.89
CA ARG A 33 7.99 2.21 10.05
C ARG A 33 8.66 1.21 10.99
N SER A 34 8.05 0.03 11.18
CA SER A 34 8.53 -0.99 12.12
C SER A 34 9.61 -1.87 11.48
N LYS A 35 10.88 -1.51 11.69
CA LYS A 35 12.03 -2.24 11.15
C LYS A 35 12.06 -3.70 11.62
N ASP A 36 11.73 -3.95 12.88
CA ASP A 36 11.77 -5.30 13.45
C ASP A 36 10.77 -6.23 12.78
N LYS A 37 9.50 -5.80 12.63
CA LYS A 37 8.48 -6.57 11.91
C LYS A 37 8.84 -6.82 10.44
N LEU A 38 9.49 -5.85 9.78
CA LEU A 38 9.97 -6.04 8.42
C LEU A 38 11.10 -7.07 8.36
N ASN A 39 12.03 -7.05 9.31
CA ASN A 39 13.13 -8.02 9.39
C ASN A 39 12.61 -9.43 9.65
N GLU A 40 11.64 -9.60 10.56
CA GLU A 40 10.98 -10.87 10.80
C GLU A 40 10.30 -11.43 9.55
N LEU A 41 9.52 -10.59 8.84
CA LEU A 41 8.88 -10.96 7.59
C LEU A 41 9.92 -11.33 6.52
N ALA A 42 10.96 -10.50 6.37
CA ALA A 42 12.04 -10.76 5.41
C ALA A 42 12.76 -12.08 5.67
N ALA A 43 13.01 -12.42 6.93
CA ALA A 43 13.63 -13.69 7.31
C ALA A 43 12.74 -14.89 6.93
N ARG A 44 11.43 -14.81 7.24
CA ARG A 44 10.47 -15.86 6.84
C ARG A 44 10.41 -16.05 5.33
N ILE A 45 10.31 -14.95 4.57
CA ILE A 45 10.22 -15.00 3.09
C ILE A 45 11.50 -15.59 2.50
N ARG A 46 12.69 -15.14 2.95
CA ARG A 46 13.96 -15.69 2.48
C ARG A 46 14.05 -17.19 2.73
N ALA A 47 13.67 -17.63 3.92
CA ALA A 47 13.70 -19.06 4.29
C ALA A 47 12.73 -19.91 3.45
N ALA A 48 11.53 -19.39 3.16
CA ALA A 48 10.49 -20.10 2.43
C ALA A 48 10.71 -20.13 0.91
N THR A 49 11.29 -19.07 0.33
CA THR A 49 11.29 -18.86 -1.13
C THR A 49 12.68 -18.71 -1.75
N GLY A 50 13.71 -18.48 -0.95
CA GLY A 50 15.05 -18.16 -1.43
C GLY A 50 15.18 -16.78 -2.11
N ARG A 51 14.12 -15.95 -2.12
CA ARG A 51 14.14 -14.63 -2.76
C ARG A 51 14.97 -13.62 -1.98
N GLN A 52 15.54 -12.65 -2.70
CA GLN A 52 16.21 -11.52 -2.07
C GLN A 52 15.17 -10.56 -1.49
N VAL A 53 15.38 -10.09 -0.27
CA VAL A 53 14.45 -9.17 0.39
C VAL A 53 15.26 -8.06 1.04
N ALA A 54 15.13 -6.85 0.55
CA ALA A 54 15.65 -5.65 1.18
C ALA A 54 14.60 -5.06 2.15
N VAL A 55 15.05 -4.43 3.22
CA VAL A 55 14.20 -3.79 4.22
C VAL A 55 14.59 -2.32 4.35
N ILE A 56 13.61 -1.42 4.19
CA ILE A 56 13.78 0.02 4.38
C ILE A 56 12.75 0.49 5.43
N ALA A 57 13.24 0.98 6.56
CA ALA A 57 12.38 1.58 7.57
C ALA A 57 12.14 3.06 7.20
N ALA A 58 10.89 3.41 6.87
CA ALA A 58 10.52 4.76 6.48
C ALA A 58 9.12 5.16 6.97
N ASP A 59 8.95 6.44 7.32
CA ASP A 59 7.65 7.06 7.55
C ASP A 59 7.21 7.80 6.29
N LEU A 60 6.34 7.16 5.53
CA LEU A 60 5.84 7.69 4.27
C LEU A 60 4.82 8.84 4.45
N GLY A 61 4.36 9.12 5.66
CA GLY A 61 3.52 10.27 5.96
C GLY A 61 4.26 11.61 5.99
N GLN A 62 5.58 11.60 5.84
CA GLN A 62 6.39 12.82 5.77
C GLN A 62 6.46 13.36 4.33
N SER A 63 6.46 14.70 4.20
CA SER A 63 6.60 15.35 2.89
C SER A 63 7.92 14.94 2.23
N GLY A 64 7.88 14.66 0.91
CA GLY A 64 9.06 14.27 0.14
C GLY A 64 9.55 12.85 0.40
N SER A 65 8.78 12.03 1.15
CA SER A 65 9.16 10.66 1.48
C SER A 65 9.40 9.78 0.24
N GLY A 66 8.71 10.05 -0.87
CA GLY A 66 8.91 9.34 -2.12
C GLY A 66 10.32 9.53 -2.70
N ALA A 67 10.83 10.76 -2.71
CA ALA A 67 12.18 11.06 -3.18
C ALA A 67 13.25 10.41 -2.29
N VAL A 68 13.10 10.53 -0.96
CA VAL A 68 14.00 9.88 0.01
C VAL A 68 14.03 8.37 -0.19
N LEU A 69 12.86 7.74 -0.34
CA LEU A 69 12.79 6.30 -0.57
C LEU A 69 13.45 5.91 -1.91
N ALA A 70 13.28 6.70 -2.97
CA ALA A 70 13.93 6.44 -4.25
C ALA A 70 15.46 6.50 -4.13
N GLU A 71 16.00 7.44 -3.37
CA GLU A 71 17.44 7.51 -3.07
C GLU A 71 17.91 6.26 -2.31
N ASP A 72 17.18 5.82 -1.28
CA ASP A 72 17.51 4.61 -0.52
C ASP A 72 17.53 3.38 -1.42
N VAL A 73 16.54 3.23 -2.31
CA VAL A 73 16.48 2.15 -3.30
C VAL A 73 17.66 2.24 -4.29
N ALA A 74 18.01 3.43 -4.74
CA ALA A 74 19.14 3.64 -5.64
C ALA A 74 20.49 3.26 -4.98
N ARG A 75 20.68 3.57 -3.68
CA ARG A 75 21.85 3.12 -2.91
C ARG A 75 21.98 1.60 -2.84
N LEU A 76 20.87 0.89 -2.86
CA LEU A 76 20.85 -0.59 -2.93
C LEU A 76 21.11 -1.12 -4.35
N LYS A 77 21.23 -0.26 -5.35
CA LYS A 77 21.38 -0.60 -6.78
C LYS A 77 20.26 -1.51 -7.30
N LEU A 78 19.05 -1.32 -6.79
CA LEU A 78 17.85 -2.06 -7.17
C LEU A 78 16.98 -1.23 -8.11
N ASN A 79 16.30 -1.91 -9.04
CA ASN A 79 15.25 -1.32 -9.86
C ASN A 79 13.89 -1.80 -9.36
N VAL A 80 12.92 -0.90 -9.26
CA VAL A 80 11.54 -1.28 -8.94
C VAL A 80 10.79 -1.57 -10.23
N ASP A 81 10.35 -2.83 -10.39
CA ASP A 81 9.55 -3.26 -11.54
C ASP A 81 8.04 -3.29 -11.20
N LEU A 82 7.71 -3.50 -9.92
CA LEU A 82 6.35 -3.44 -9.40
C LEU A 82 6.31 -2.58 -8.13
N LEU A 83 5.51 -1.53 -8.14
CA LEU A 83 5.25 -0.69 -6.98
C LEU A 83 3.88 -1.04 -6.39
N VAL A 84 3.84 -1.49 -5.12
CA VAL A 84 2.60 -1.73 -4.38
C VAL A 84 2.43 -0.65 -3.33
N ASN A 85 1.61 0.35 -3.62
CA ASN A 85 1.21 1.41 -2.71
C ASN A 85 0.08 0.90 -1.81
N ASN A 86 0.46 0.26 -0.71
CA ASN A 86 -0.47 -0.32 0.26
C ASN A 86 -0.47 0.42 1.61
N ALA A 87 0.59 1.15 1.95
CA ALA A 87 0.66 1.89 3.22
C ALA A 87 -0.54 2.82 3.39
N GLY A 88 -1.22 2.71 4.52
CA GLY A 88 -2.37 3.54 4.83
C GLY A 88 -3.02 3.13 6.15
N PHE A 89 -3.86 4.00 6.67
CA PHE A 89 -4.70 3.71 7.83
C PHE A 89 -6.05 4.42 7.70
N GLY A 90 -6.98 4.08 8.57
CA GLY A 90 -8.27 4.75 8.70
C GLY A 90 -8.53 5.24 10.11
N THR A 91 -9.49 6.12 10.27
CA THR A 91 -10.13 6.49 11.53
C THR A 91 -11.62 6.24 11.43
N ALA A 92 -12.27 5.94 12.57
CA ALA A 92 -13.71 5.74 12.62
C ALA A 92 -14.30 6.50 13.81
N GLY A 93 -15.47 7.13 13.62
CA GLY A 93 -16.21 7.87 14.63
C GLY A 93 -16.83 9.15 14.06
N ALA A 94 -17.64 9.84 14.87
CA ALA A 94 -18.24 11.10 14.46
C ALA A 94 -17.17 12.14 14.13
N PHE A 95 -17.27 12.80 12.98
CA PHE A 95 -16.26 13.74 12.46
C PHE A 95 -15.92 14.84 13.48
N ALA A 96 -16.94 15.41 14.12
CA ALA A 96 -16.74 16.46 15.14
C ALA A 96 -15.92 16.01 16.36
N LYS A 97 -15.67 14.71 16.54
CA LYS A 97 -14.87 14.12 17.63
C LYS A 97 -13.52 13.60 17.16
N GLN A 98 -13.22 13.65 15.85
CA GLN A 98 -11.96 13.23 15.31
C GLN A 98 -10.84 14.25 15.60
N SER A 99 -9.61 13.78 15.60
CA SER A 99 -8.43 14.64 15.77
C SER A 99 -8.01 15.23 14.41
N PRO A 100 -7.97 16.56 14.24
CA PRO A 100 -7.53 17.19 13.00
C PRO A 100 -6.12 16.78 12.58
N GLY A 101 -5.21 16.59 13.54
CA GLY A 101 -3.86 16.13 13.26
C GLY A 101 -3.81 14.69 12.76
N ARG A 102 -4.69 13.82 13.27
CA ARG A 102 -4.79 12.44 12.80
C ARG A 102 -5.37 12.35 11.38
N ASP A 103 -6.36 13.20 11.07
CA ASP A 103 -6.96 13.30 9.75
C ASP A 103 -5.94 13.83 8.73
N ALA A 104 -5.15 14.84 9.07
CA ALA A 104 -4.07 15.36 8.23
C ALA A 104 -3.00 14.28 7.95
N GLN A 105 -2.59 13.51 8.97
CA GLN A 105 -1.68 12.37 8.81
C GLN A 105 -2.25 11.30 7.88
N MET A 106 -3.56 11.03 7.96
CA MET A 106 -4.24 10.07 7.09
C MET A 106 -4.21 10.53 5.63
N ILE A 107 -4.50 11.80 5.36
CA ILE A 107 -4.45 12.37 4.01
C ILE A 107 -3.01 12.33 3.48
N ALA A 108 -2.02 12.70 4.30
CA ALA A 108 -0.62 12.66 3.91
C ALA A 108 -0.18 11.25 3.52
N LEU A 109 -0.51 10.23 4.34
CA LEU A 109 -0.11 8.85 4.05
C LEU A 109 -0.94 8.21 2.93
N ASN A 110 -2.27 8.36 2.97
CA ASN A 110 -3.15 7.65 2.03
C ASN A 110 -3.21 8.30 0.64
N CYS A 111 -2.92 9.60 0.51
CA CYS A 111 -3.01 10.33 -0.76
C CYS A 111 -1.64 10.86 -1.20
N THR A 112 -1.04 11.78 -0.44
CA THR A 112 0.22 12.45 -0.84
C THR A 112 1.34 11.43 -1.07
N ALA A 113 1.55 10.50 -0.14
CA ALA A 113 2.58 9.48 -0.28
C ALA A 113 2.37 8.59 -1.53
N VAL A 114 1.13 8.26 -1.87
CA VAL A 114 0.84 7.48 -3.10
C VAL A 114 1.30 8.24 -4.34
N VAL A 115 0.98 9.53 -4.43
CA VAL A 115 1.40 10.41 -5.55
C VAL A 115 2.92 10.55 -5.59
N ASP A 116 3.55 10.83 -4.45
CA ASP A 116 5.01 10.99 -4.33
C ASP A 116 5.76 9.73 -4.78
N LEU A 117 5.27 8.55 -4.39
CA LEU A 117 5.88 7.28 -4.77
C LEU A 117 5.71 6.97 -6.27
N VAL A 118 4.55 7.30 -6.85
CA VAL A 118 4.37 7.18 -8.29
C VAL A 118 5.32 8.11 -9.03
N HIS A 119 5.45 9.38 -8.62
CA HIS A 119 6.44 10.31 -9.20
C HIS A 119 7.87 9.81 -9.07
N ALA A 120 8.21 9.17 -7.96
CA ALA A 120 9.56 8.67 -7.70
C ALA A 120 9.95 7.47 -8.58
N PHE A 121 9.03 6.55 -8.87
CA PHE A 121 9.35 5.28 -9.53
C PHE A 121 8.85 5.17 -10.98
N LEU A 122 7.77 5.83 -11.37
CA LEU A 122 7.20 5.79 -12.72
C LEU A 122 8.19 6.23 -13.82
N PRO A 123 9.00 7.30 -13.66
CA PRO A 123 9.93 7.71 -14.73
C PRO A 123 10.89 6.61 -15.15
N SER A 124 11.44 5.86 -14.21
CA SER A 124 12.34 4.75 -14.52
C SER A 124 11.63 3.58 -15.21
N MET A 125 10.37 3.32 -14.88
CA MET A 125 9.55 2.33 -15.57
C MET A 125 9.27 2.74 -17.03
N LEU A 126 8.95 4.03 -17.25
CA LEU A 126 8.72 4.59 -18.59
C LEU A 126 9.96 4.47 -19.46
N VAL A 127 11.15 4.79 -18.94
CA VAL A 127 12.42 4.62 -19.68
C VAL A 127 12.65 3.17 -20.11
N ARG A 128 12.27 2.21 -19.27
CA ARG A 128 12.37 0.78 -19.58
C ARG A 128 11.22 0.25 -20.45
N GLY A 129 10.15 1.02 -20.65
CA GLY A 129 8.95 0.59 -21.35
C GLY A 129 8.21 -0.57 -20.67
N LYS A 130 8.44 -0.81 -19.38
CA LYS A 130 7.80 -1.88 -18.60
C LYS A 130 7.76 -1.54 -17.12
N GLY A 131 6.67 -1.90 -16.45
CA GLY A 131 6.50 -1.73 -15.03
C GLY A 131 5.08 -2.01 -14.58
N GLY A 132 4.86 -2.06 -13.28
CA GLY A 132 3.55 -2.23 -12.68
C GLY A 132 3.36 -1.34 -11.45
N ILE A 133 2.15 -0.82 -11.28
CA ILE A 133 1.75 -0.04 -10.11
C ILE A 133 0.42 -0.61 -9.62
N ILE A 134 0.39 -1.02 -8.36
CA ILE A 134 -0.84 -1.41 -7.66
C ILE A 134 -1.07 -0.39 -6.54
N ASN A 135 -2.17 0.34 -6.62
CA ASN A 135 -2.61 1.23 -5.57
C ASN A 135 -3.75 0.59 -4.79
N VAL A 136 -3.57 0.39 -3.49
CA VAL A 136 -4.60 -0.21 -2.63
C VAL A 136 -5.60 0.86 -2.21
N ALA A 137 -6.71 0.92 -2.94
CA ALA A 137 -7.90 1.71 -2.63
C ALA A 137 -8.79 1.00 -1.59
N SER A 138 -10.08 0.96 -1.78
CA SER A 138 -11.08 0.24 -0.96
C SER A 138 -12.45 0.34 -1.62
N VAL A 139 -13.37 -0.57 -1.30
CA VAL A 139 -14.79 -0.39 -1.60
C VAL A 139 -15.36 0.90 -1.00
N ALA A 140 -14.76 1.42 0.07
CA ALA A 140 -15.09 2.72 0.66
C ALA A 140 -14.84 3.92 -0.28
N GLY A 141 -14.08 3.73 -1.36
CA GLY A 141 -13.85 4.76 -2.38
C GLY A 141 -14.99 4.95 -3.38
N PHE A 142 -15.92 4.00 -3.47
CA PHE A 142 -17.03 4.06 -4.43
C PHE A 142 -18.26 4.82 -3.92
N GLN A 143 -18.32 5.12 -2.63
CA GLN A 143 -19.50 5.75 -2.01
C GLN A 143 -19.14 6.53 -0.75
N PRO A 144 -19.98 7.51 -0.34
CA PRO A 144 -19.83 8.17 0.97
C PRO A 144 -19.85 7.15 2.11
N THR A 145 -18.95 7.33 3.07
CA THR A 145 -18.81 6.47 4.25
C THR A 145 -19.02 7.27 5.54
N PRO A 146 -20.25 7.44 6.04
CA PRO A 146 -20.50 8.08 7.31
C PRO A 146 -19.65 7.46 8.43
N TYR A 147 -19.18 8.28 9.35
CA TYR A 147 -18.26 7.92 10.44
C TYR A 147 -16.85 7.48 10.02
N MET A 148 -16.56 7.42 8.72
CA MET A 148 -15.22 7.22 8.14
C MET A 148 -14.97 8.23 7.00
N ALA A 149 -15.47 9.47 7.16
CA ALA A 149 -15.54 10.45 6.08
C ALA A 149 -14.19 10.71 5.39
N ILE A 150 -13.14 10.98 6.17
CA ILE A 150 -11.80 11.23 5.60
C ILE A 150 -11.22 9.97 4.97
N TYR A 151 -11.36 8.82 5.63
CA TYR A 151 -10.88 7.55 5.05
C TYR A 151 -11.54 7.27 3.70
N GLY A 152 -12.88 7.32 3.61
CA GLY A 152 -13.59 7.13 2.35
C GLY A 152 -13.14 8.12 1.27
N ALA A 153 -13.01 9.40 1.62
CA ALA A 153 -12.52 10.43 0.71
C ALA A 153 -11.08 10.14 0.21
N THR A 154 -10.17 9.68 1.11
CA THR A 154 -8.82 9.30 0.67
C THR A 154 -8.83 8.10 -0.28
N LYS A 155 -9.72 7.13 -0.08
CA LYS A 155 -9.83 5.95 -0.95
C LYS A 155 -10.51 6.28 -2.30
N ALA A 156 -11.44 7.22 -2.32
CA ALA A 156 -11.98 7.78 -3.56
C ALA A 156 -10.90 8.53 -4.36
N PHE A 157 -10.06 9.32 -3.69
CA PHE A 157 -8.89 9.95 -4.32
C PHE A 157 -7.97 8.91 -4.97
N VAL A 158 -7.57 7.86 -4.22
CA VAL A 158 -6.68 6.83 -4.74
C VAL A 158 -7.30 6.10 -5.93
N LEU A 159 -8.60 5.79 -5.89
CA LEU A 159 -9.32 5.15 -6.99
C LEU A 159 -9.30 6.03 -8.24
N SER A 160 -9.77 7.27 -8.16
CA SER A 160 -9.82 8.20 -9.28
C SER A 160 -8.44 8.51 -9.86
N PHE A 161 -7.42 8.70 -9.00
CA PHE A 161 -6.04 8.88 -9.42
C PHE A 161 -5.53 7.66 -10.20
N THR A 162 -5.80 6.46 -9.69
CA THR A 162 -5.31 5.22 -10.31
C THR A 162 -5.95 4.97 -11.68
N GLU A 163 -7.27 5.20 -11.81
CA GLU A 163 -7.99 5.07 -13.09
C GLU A 163 -7.50 6.06 -14.14
N SER A 164 -7.24 7.32 -13.72
CA SER A 164 -6.67 8.34 -14.62
C SER A 164 -5.25 7.95 -15.06
N LEU A 165 -4.42 7.51 -14.12
CA LEU A 165 -3.05 7.07 -14.41
C LEU A 165 -3.04 5.82 -15.31
N TRP A 166 -3.96 4.88 -15.12
CA TRP A 166 -4.13 3.73 -16.01
C TRP A 166 -4.39 4.16 -17.46
N ALA A 167 -5.31 5.12 -17.67
CA ALA A 167 -5.62 5.62 -19.00
C ALA A 167 -4.40 6.26 -19.69
N GLU A 168 -3.55 6.97 -18.93
CA GLU A 168 -2.33 7.59 -19.43
C GLU A 168 -1.22 6.58 -19.75
N MET A 169 -1.18 5.44 -19.07
CA MET A 169 -0.08 4.46 -19.09
C MET A 169 -0.34 3.24 -19.97
N ARG A 170 -1.58 2.97 -20.37
CA ARG A 170 -1.98 1.72 -21.05
C ARG A 170 -1.17 1.41 -22.31
N ASP A 171 -0.77 2.44 -23.06
CA ASP A 171 -0.02 2.29 -24.31
C ASP A 171 1.50 2.45 -24.14
N LYS A 172 1.98 2.55 -22.89
CA LYS A 172 3.40 2.79 -22.53
C LYS A 172 4.09 1.57 -21.90
N GLY A 173 3.43 0.41 -21.93
CA GLY A 173 3.96 -0.82 -21.32
C GLY A 173 3.94 -0.82 -19.80
N ILE A 174 3.20 0.11 -19.16
CA ILE A 174 3.06 0.19 -17.70
C ILE A 174 1.67 -0.26 -17.30
N GLN A 175 1.60 -1.28 -16.45
CA GLN A 175 0.34 -1.76 -15.89
C GLN A 175 0.00 -0.96 -14.62
N VAL A 176 -1.22 -0.44 -14.55
CA VAL A 176 -1.70 0.30 -13.37
C VAL A 176 -3.02 -0.30 -12.92
N THR A 177 -3.13 -0.63 -11.65
CA THR A 177 -4.30 -1.31 -11.07
C THR A 177 -4.71 -0.69 -9.75
N ALA A 178 -6.00 -0.44 -9.58
CA ALA A 178 -6.60 -0.14 -8.28
C ALA A 178 -7.12 -1.43 -7.64
N LEU A 179 -6.53 -1.85 -6.53
CA LEU A 179 -7.09 -2.92 -5.72
C LEU A 179 -8.08 -2.32 -4.73
N CYS A 180 -9.34 -2.75 -4.79
CA CYS A 180 -10.44 -2.19 -3.99
C CYS A 180 -11.03 -3.24 -3.02
N PRO A 181 -10.31 -3.64 -1.96
CA PRO A 181 -10.80 -4.66 -1.05
C PRO A 181 -12.04 -4.20 -0.27
N GLY A 182 -12.89 -5.16 0.05
CA GLY A 182 -13.87 -5.05 1.12
C GLY A 182 -13.21 -5.10 2.50
N PRO A 183 -13.97 -5.33 3.58
CA PRO A 183 -13.41 -5.53 4.91
C PRO A 183 -12.51 -6.78 4.94
N VAL A 184 -11.22 -6.59 5.27
CA VAL A 184 -10.23 -7.68 5.36
C VAL A 184 -9.82 -7.87 6.82
N ASP A 185 -9.76 -9.10 7.28
CA ASP A 185 -9.35 -9.47 8.64
C ASP A 185 -7.85 -9.21 8.85
N THR A 186 -7.53 -8.00 9.30
CA THR A 186 -6.17 -7.50 9.47
C THR A 186 -6.10 -6.55 10.67
N PRO A 187 -4.91 -6.19 11.16
CA PRO A 187 -4.71 -5.16 12.18
C PRO A 187 -5.18 -3.74 11.80
N PHE A 188 -5.78 -3.56 10.64
CA PHE A 188 -6.35 -2.28 10.21
C PHE A 188 -7.42 -1.76 11.18
N PHE A 189 -8.27 -2.66 11.70
CA PHE A 189 -9.35 -2.27 12.61
C PHE A 189 -8.81 -1.70 13.92
N GLU A 190 -7.73 -2.25 14.46
CA GLU A 190 -7.05 -1.76 15.65
C GLU A 190 -6.46 -0.36 15.39
N ALA A 191 -5.92 -0.14 14.19
CA ALA A 191 -5.33 1.14 13.78
C ALA A 191 -6.36 2.26 13.61
N THR A 192 -7.67 1.95 13.46
CA THR A 192 -8.74 2.97 13.35
C THR A 192 -8.98 3.74 14.64
N GLY A 193 -8.46 3.27 15.79
CA GLY A 193 -8.81 3.79 17.11
C GLY A 193 -10.20 3.32 17.60
N THR A 194 -10.90 2.50 16.83
CA THR A 194 -12.23 1.95 17.16
C THR A 194 -12.25 0.44 16.85
N PRO A 195 -11.57 -0.38 17.69
CA PRO A 195 -11.47 -1.84 17.42
C PRO A 195 -12.83 -2.54 17.34
N SER A 196 -13.85 -1.98 17.99
CA SER A 196 -15.23 -2.49 17.92
C SER A 196 -15.84 -2.43 16.51
N LEU A 197 -15.28 -1.60 15.61
CA LEU A 197 -15.69 -1.54 14.21
C LEU A 197 -15.62 -2.92 13.52
N ARG A 198 -14.61 -3.73 13.88
CA ARG A 198 -14.50 -5.11 13.37
C ARG A 198 -15.77 -5.96 13.68
N LYS A 199 -16.39 -5.73 14.84
CA LYS A 199 -17.60 -6.47 15.25
C LYS A 199 -18.85 -6.04 14.49
N THR A 200 -18.85 -4.86 13.86
CA THR A 200 -19.99 -4.37 13.07
C THR A 200 -20.00 -4.94 11.65
N VAL A 201 -18.88 -5.50 11.19
CA VAL A 201 -18.80 -6.13 9.88
C VAL A 201 -19.41 -7.55 9.97
N PRO A 202 -20.43 -7.85 9.16
CA PRO A 202 -20.99 -9.22 9.11
C PRO A 202 -19.91 -10.24 8.74
N LYS A 203 -19.85 -11.37 9.44
CA LYS A 203 -18.85 -12.44 9.21
C LYS A 203 -18.70 -12.86 7.74
N PRO A 204 -19.79 -13.03 6.95
CA PRO A 204 -19.67 -13.42 5.53
C PRO A 204 -18.98 -12.36 4.65
N LEU A 205 -18.95 -11.10 5.08
CA LEU A 205 -18.30 -10.02 4.34
C LEU A 205 -16.82 -9.80 4.75
N MET A 206 -16.38 -10.45 5.83
CA MET A 206 -15.00 -10.37 6.30
C MET A 206 -14.12 -11.29 5.45
N MET A 207 -13.24 -10.69 4.65
CA MET A 207 -12.33 -11.40 3.76
C MET A 207 -11.02 -11.76 4.46
N GLN A 208 -10.34 -12.78 3.98
CA GLN A 208 -8.94 -13.05 4.32
C GLN A 208 -8.03 -12.29 3.36
N ALA A 209 -6.82 -11.89 3.82
CA ALA A 209 -5.91 -11.08 3.02
C ALA A 209 -5.39 -11.82 1.77
N ARG A 210 -5.13 -13.12 1.87
CA ARG A 210 -4.54 -13.88 0.77
C ARG A 210 -5.42 -13.95 -0.48
N PRO A 211 -6.72 -14.33 -0.41
CA PRO A 211 -7.61 -14.29 -1.59
C PRO A 211 -7.76 -12.90 -2.21
N VAL A 212 -7.61 -11.82 -1.41
CA VAL A 212 -7.66 -10.44 -1.91
C VAL A 212 -6.42 -10.09 -2.74
N VAL A 213 -5.26 -10.61 -2.36
CA VAL A 213 -3.98 -10.31 -3.05
C VAL A 213 -3.78 -11.18 -4.29
N GLU A 214 -4.36 -12.38 -4.32
CA GLU A 214 -4.20 -13.34 -5.43
C GLU A 214 -5.08 -13.06 -6.65
N GLN A 215 -6.04 -12.13 -6.55
CA GLN A 215 -6.89 -11.67 -7.68
C GLN A 215 -6.06 -11.01 -8.76
#